data_4dab5ffb14741705f419a9a52d43264b
#
_entry.id   4dab5ffb14741705f419a9a52d43264b
#
_cell.length_a   1.000
_cell.length_b   1.000
_cell.length_c   1.000
_cell.angle_alpha   90.00
_cell.angle_beta   90.00
_cell.angle_gamma   90.00
#
_symmetry.space_group_name_H-M   'P 1'
#
loop_
_entity.id
_entity.type
_entity.pdbx_description
1 polymer ?
#
loop_
_entity_poly.entity_id
_entity_poly.type
_entity_poly.pdbx_seq_one_letter_code
_entity_poly.pdbx_strand_id
1 'polypeptide(L)'
;MERGTNYTYVCYDNGAYMNTGTQRSSATPMYADTTTTPVGTQCNGKEQYRKDLAAILAAHDIPYVAQTTYFNGTKDLHTKAEKAIYTEGPAFLNVMAPCPTGWKYKTDEIMDICKL
;
A
#
# COMPACT_ATOMS: atom_id res chain seq x y z
N MET A 1 9.36 2.99 14.78
CA MET A 1 8.33 2.33 15.61
C MET A 1 8.91 1.59 16.82
N GLU A 2 10.13 1.13 16.75
CA GLU A 2 10.85 0.43 17.83
C GLU A 2 10.91 1.18 19.19
N ARG A 3 10.95 2.51 19.16
CA ARG A 3 11.03 3.34 20.38
C ARG A 3 9.79 3.31 21.29
N GLY A 4 8.71 2.66 20.87
CA GLY A 4 7.46 2.62 21.64
C GLY A 4 6.71 3.96 21.78
N THR A 5 7.11 4.98 21.03
CA THR A 5 6.44 6.28 21.06
C THR A 5 5.00 6.16 20.58
N ASN A 6 4.09 6.82 21.25
CA ASN A 6 2.67 6.80 20.92
C ASN A 6 2.38 7.65 19.67
N TYR A 7 2.22 6.98 18.51
CA TYR A 7 1.85 7.62 17.26
C TYR A 7 1.27 6.60 16.27
N THR A 8 0.48 7.07 15.32
CA THR A 8 -0.05 6.26 14.21
C THR A 8 0.65 6.64 12.91
N TYR A 9 1.25 5.65 12.26
CA TYR A 9 1.82 5.80 10.91
C TYR A 9 0.87 5.23 9.88
N VAL A 10 0.44 6.05 8.93
CA VAL A 10 -0.40 5.65 7.80
C VAL A 10 0.43 5.65 6.52
N CYS A 11 0.53 4.50 5.88
CA CYS A 11 1.19 4.34 4.59
C CYS A 11 0.15 4.29 3.48
N TYR A 12 0.18 5.25 2.55
CA TYR A 12 -0.56 5.18 1.29
C TYR A 12 0.22 4.35 0.28
N ASP A 13 -0.19 3.10 0.13
CA ASP A 13 0.48 2.16 -0.76
C ASP A 13 -0.19 2.13 -2.13
N ASN A 14 0.43 2.78 -3.11
CA ASN A 14 -0.02 2.81 -4.49
C ASN A 14 0.79 1.89 -5.43
N GLY A 15 1.72 1.12 -4.90
CA GLY A 15 2.46 0.09 -5.61
C GLY A 15 3.70 0.53 -6.38
N ALA A 16 4.02 1.83 -6.46
CA ALA A 16 5.23 2.31 -7.15
C ALA A 16 5.58 3.74 -6.70
N TYR A 17 6.71 4.28 -7.18
CA TYR A 17 7.02 5.72 -7.08
C TYR A 17 6.25 6.46 -8.18
N MET A 18 5.00 6.83 -7.92
CA MET A 18 4.07 7.29 -8.94
C MET A 18 4.39 8.68 -9.48
N ASN A 19 4.61 9.66 -8.60
CA ASN A 19 4.76 11.06 -8.97
C ASN A 19 6.02 11.34 -9.81
N THR A 20 7.07 10.57 -9.64
CA THR A 20 8.34 10.75 -10.34
C THR A 20 8.41 9.99 -11.67
N GLY A 21 7.33 9.35 -12.11
CA GLY A 21 7.22 8.67 -13.40
C GLY A 21 7.01 7.16 -13.31
N THR A 22 6.34 6.69 -12.28
CA THR A 22 5.95 5.27 -12.11
C THR A 22 7.15 4.32 -12.09
N GLN A 23 8.19 4.64 -11.30
CA GLN A 23 9.32 3.75 -11.09
C GLN A 23 8.98 2.61 -10.14
N ARG A 24 9.68 1.49 -10.32
CA ARG A 24 9.58 0.32 -9.46
C ARG A 24 9.95 0.65 -8.02
N SER A 25 9.13 0.15 -7.09
CA SER A 25 9.43 0.10 -5.65
C SER A 25 9.40 -1.33 -5.11
N SER A 26 9.69 -1.49 -3.82
CA SER A 26 9.50 -2.80 -3.15
C SER A 26 8.02 -3.18 -3.03
N ALA A 27 7.11 -2.21 -3.06
CA ALA A 27 5.67 -2.42 -3.02
C ALA A 27 5.06 -2.78 -4.39
N THR A 28 5.83 -2.67 -5.46
CA THR A 28 5.36 -3.00 -6.82
C THR A 28 5.08 -4.50 -6.94
N PRO A 29 3.90 -4.92 -7.40
CA PRO A 29 3.58 -6.32 -7.64
C PRO A 29 4.55 -6.99 -8.62
N MET A 30 4.67 -8.30 -8.52
CA MET A 30 5.42 -9.10 -9.49
C MET A 30 4.75 -8.99 -10.86
N TYR A 31 5.55 -8.90 -11.91
CA TYR A 31 5.17 -8.70 -13.32
C TYR A 31 4.53 -7.34 -13.64
N ALA A 32 4.43 -6.42 -12.69
CA ALA A 32 3.92 -5.09 -12.98
C ALA A 32 4.87 -4.30 -13.89
N ASP A 33 4.25 -3.59 -14.84
CA ASP A 33 4.93 -2.67 -15.75
C ASP A 33 5.26 -1.36 -15.05
N THR A 34 6.53 -0.98 -15.07
CA THR A 34 7.00 0.32 -14.58
C THR A 34 8.07 0.88 -15.52
N THR A 35 8.38 2.17 -15.39
CA THR A 35 9.41 2.80 -16.24
C THR A 35 10.81 2.22 -16.02
N THR A 36 11.08 1.63 -14.86
CA THR A 36 12.38 1.01 -14.54
C THR A 36 12.37 -0.52 -14.64
N THR A 37 11.21 -1.14 -14.79
CA THR A 37 11.03 -2.57 -15.09
C THR A 37 9.88 -2.72 -16.10
N PRO A 38 10.12 -2.39 -17.38
CA PRO A 38 9.08 -2.42 -18.39
C PRO A 38 8.66 -3.84 -18.75
N VAL A 39 7.43 -4.00 -19.21
CA VAL A 39 6.94 -5.22 -19.85
C VAL A 39 7.07 -5.09 -21.37
N GLY A 40 7.63 -6.11 -22.02
CA GLY A 40 7.83 -6.15 -23.46
C GLY A 40 8.19 -7.54 -23.96
N THR A 41 8.60 -7.65 -25.21
CA THR A 41 8.94 -8.95 -25.84
C THR A 41 10.12 -9.68 -25.17
N GLN A 42 10.99 -8.96 -24.47
CA GLN A 42 12.17 -9.51 -23.80
C GLN A 42 12.24 -9.18 -22.30
N CYS A 43 11.21 -8.52 -21.76
CA CYS A 43 11.17 -8.06 -20.38
C CYS A 43 9.81 -8.39 -19.75
N ASN A 44 9.82 -8.99 -18.57
CA ASN A 44 8.61 -9.48 -17.89
C ASN A 44 8.09 -8.53 -16.80
N GLY A 45 8.52 -7.27 -16.80
CA GLY A 45 8.23 -6.35 -15.70
C GLY A 45 9.05 -6.66 -14.45
N LYS A 46 8.52 -6.41 -13.28
CA LYS A 46 9.21 -6.69 -12.02
C LYS A 46 9.21 -8.20 -11.73
N GLU A 47 10.37 -8.80 -11.59
CA GLU A 47 10.52 -10.25 -11.34
C GLU A 47 10.55 -10.65 -9.86
N GLN A 48 10.67 -9.69 -8.93
CA GLN A 48 10.69 -9.94 -7.51
C GLN A 48 9.29 -9.80 -6.90
N TYR A 49 9.00 -10.64 -5.90
CA TYR A 49 7.77 -10.51 -5.12
C TYR A 49 7.66 -9.13 -4.44
N ARG A 50 6.42 -8.66 -4.29
CA ARG A 50 6.10 -7.52 -3.47
C ARG A 50 6.49 -7.80 -2.02
N LYS A 51 7.14 -6.85 -1.35
CA LYS A 51 7.38 -6.93 0.09
C LYS A 51 6.10 -6.71 0.86
N ASP A 52 5.85 -7.56 1.84
CA ASP A 52 4.76 -7.40 2.79
C ASP A 52 5.19 -6.45 3.90
N LEU A 53 4.88 -5.16 3.72
CA LEU A 53 5.25 -4.13 4.68
C LEU A 53 4.51 -4.31 6.02
N ALA A 54 3.27 -4.80 6.02
CA ALA A 54 2.53 -5.05 7.24
C ALA A 54 3.17 -6.18 8.06
N ALA A 55 3.58 -7.27 7.43
CA ALA A 55 4.31 -8.34 8.11
C ALA A 55 5.66 -7.88 8.66
N ILE A 56 6.38 -7.02 7.93
CA ILE A 56 7.64 -6.43 8.40
C ILE A 56 7.40 -5.59 9.66
N LEU A 57 6.37 -4.76 9.68
CA LEU A 57 6.02 -3.95 10.84
C LEU A 57 5.49 -4.78 12.01
N ALA A 58 4.74 -5.85 11.74
CA ALA A 58 4.31 -6.80 12.77
C ALA A 58 5.50 -7.50 13.46
N ALA A 59 6.56 -7.79 12.70
CA ALA A 59 7.80 -8.36 13.25
C ALA A 59 8.58 -7.41 14.17
N HIS A 60 8.19 -6.13 14.25
CA HIS A 60 8.71 -5.18 15.25
C HIS A 60 7.94 -5.22 16.58
N ASP A 61 7.02 -6.17 16.77
CA ASP A 61 6.19 -6.32 17.98
C ASP A 61 5.45 -5.04 18.40
N ILE A 62 5.05 -4.23 17.42
CA ILE A 62 4.24 -3.03 17.69
C ILE A 62 2.79 -3.43 18.02
N PRO A 63 2.10 -2.67 18.90
CA PRO A 63 0.78 -3.03 19.42
C PRO A 63 -0.32 -3.20 18.36
N TYR A 64 -0.23 -2.48 17.24
CA TYR A 64 -1.25 -2.55 16.21
C TYR A 64 -0.67 -2.44 14.80
N VAL A 65 -1.03 -3.41 13.95
CA VAL A 65 -0.73 -3.40 12.52
C VAL A 65 -1.99 -3.82 11.75
N ALA A 66 -2.37 -3.04 10.74
CA ALA A 66 -3.50 -3.40 9.89
C ALA A 66 -3.29 -3.00 8.44
N GLN A 67 -4.01 -3.68 7.55
CA GLN A 67 -4.12 -3.33 6.13
C GLN A 67 -5.58 -3.04 5.79
N THR A 68 -5.81 -2.10 4.89
CA THR A 68 -7.13 -1.73 4.43
C THR A 68 -7.08 -1.09 3.05
N THR A 69 -8.23 -0.88 2.45
CA THR A 69 -8.41 -0.11 1.24
C THR A 69 -9.69 0.71 1.34
N TYR A 70 -9.91 1.60 0.39
CA TYR A 70 -11.13 2.42 0.31
C TYR A 70 -12.37 1.63 -0.16
N PHE A 71 -12.27 0.35 -0.40
CA PHE A 71 -13.37 -0.48 -0.89
C PHE A 71 -14.48 -0.70 0.15
N ASN A 72 -15.71 -0.90 -0.34
CA ASN A 72 -16.88 -1.30 0.47
C ASN A 72 -17.37 -0.26 1.50
N GLY A 73 -17.38 1.02 1.12
CA GLY A 73 -18.04 2.08 1.89
C GLY A 73 -17.28 2.55 3.12
N THR A 74 -15.98 2.42 3.13
CA THR A 74 -15.07 2.98 4.16
C THR A 74 -15.20 2.39 5.58
N LYS A 75 -16.18 1.53 5.87
CA LYS A 75 -16.40 0.98 7.21
C LYS A 75 -15.17 0.27 7.78
N ASP A 76 -14.51 -0.56 6.97
CA ASP A 76 -13.28 -1.25 7.38
C ASP A 76 -12.15 -0.27 7.67
N LEU A 77 -11.97 0.72 6.78
CA LEU A 77 -10.98 1.79 6.96
C LEU A 77 -11.23 2.57 8.25
N HIS A 78 -12.47 3.01 8.50
CA HIS A 78 -12.83 3.75 9.72
C HIS A 78 -12.57 2.93 10.98
N THR A 79 -13.01 1.68 11.02
CA THR A 79 -12.81 0.80 12.19
C THR A 79 -11.33 0.58 12.47
N LYS A 80 -10.52 0.35 11.43
CA LYS A 80 -9.06 0.15 11.58
C LYS A 80 -8.34 1.44 11.96
N ALA A 81 -8.74 2.57 11.40
CA ALA A 81 -8.19 3.87 11.75
C ALA A 81 -8.51 4.24 13.21
N GLU A 82 -9.75 4.03 13.64
CA GLU A 82 -10.15 4.24 15.02
C GLU A 82 -9.33 3.38 15.99
N LYS A 83 -9.19 2.08 15.73
CA LYS A 83 -8.33 1.20 16.53
C LYS A 83 -6.88 1.67 16.57
N ALA A 84 -6.33 2.11 15.43
CA ALA A 84 -4.97 2.62 15.36
C ALA A 84 -4.76 3.87 16.23
N ILE A 85 -5.74 4.78 16.25
CA ILE A 85 -5.68 6.04 17.02
C ILE A 85 -5.77 5.78 18.53
N TYR A 86 -6.61 4.84 18.96
CA TYR A 86 -6.81 4.52 20.37
C TYR A 86 -5.85 3.46 20.92
N THR A 87 -4.94 2.95 20.10
CA THR A 87 -3.90 2.01 20.55
C THR A 87 -2.82 2.76 21.32
N GLU A 88 -2.51 2.32 22.53
CA GLU A 88 -1.35 2.80 23.27
C GLU A 88 -0.07 2.25 22.66
N GLY A 89 0.86 3.15 22.30
CA GLY A 89 2.08 2.82 21.60
C GLY A 89 2.01 3.06 20.08
N PRO A 90 3.00 2.60 19.33
CA PRO A 90 3.04 2.80 17.88
C PRO A 90 2.02 1.92 17.16
N ALA A 91 1.26 2.52 16.24
CA ALA A 91 0.32 1.83 15.38
C ALA A 91 0.69 2.03 13.89
N PHE A 92 0.49 1.02 13.08
CA PHE A 92 0.73 1.05 11.64
C PHE A 92 -0.50 0.66 10.84
N LEU A 93 -0.86 1.49 9.87
CA LEU A 93 -1.96 1.24 8.95
C LEU A 93 -1.47 1.33 7.50
N ASN A 94 -1.49 0.22 6.78
CA ASN A 94 -1.23 0.18 5.35
C ASN A 94 -2.53 0.33 4.58
N VAL A 95 -2.67 1.44 3.82
CA VAL A 95 -3.86 1.74 3.03
C VAL A 95 -3.53 1.57 1.55
N MET A 96 -4.11 0.55 0.91
CA MET A 96 -4.02 0.41 -0.54
C MET A 96 -4.78 1.55 -1.20
N ALA A 97 -4.04 2.38 -1.93
CA ALA A 97 -4.54 3.60 -2.56
C ALA A 97 -4.21 3.58 -4.07
N PRO A 98 -5.10 3.05 -4.92
CA PRO A 98 -4.87 3.01 -6.36
C PRO A 98 -4.56 4.39 -6.94
N CYS A 99 -3.55 4.47 -7.80
CA CYS A 99 -3.15 5.69 -8.48
C CYS A 99 -3.66 5.69 -9.93
N PRO A 100 -4.60 6.58 -10.31
CA PRO A 100 -5.14 6.60 -11.67
C PRO A 100 -4.07 6.70 -12.77
N THR A 101 -3.11 7.60 -12.57
CA THR A 101 -2.02 7.83 -13.52
C THR A 101 -1.09 6.60 -13.64
N GLY A 102 -0.69 6.03 -12.52
CA GLY A 102 0.25 4.90 -12.52
C GLY A 102 -0.38 3.57 -12.93
N TRP A 103 -1.63 3.34 -12.54
CA TRP A 103 -2.38 2.12 -12.88
C TRP A 103 -3.17 2.25 -14.18
N LYS A 104 -3.14 3.44 -14.82
CA LYS A 104 -3.73 3.72 -16.15
C LYS A 104 -5.23 3.43 -16.23
N TYR A 105 -6.01 3.90 -15.26
CA TYR A 105 -7.47 3.85 -15.26
C TYR A 105 -8.07 5.25 -15.11
N LYS A 106 -9.36 5.42 -15.42
CA LYS A 106 -10.06 6.69 -15.27
C LYS A 106 -10.43 6.95 -13.81
N THR A 107 -10.38 8.19 -13.38
CA THR A 107 -10.62 8.57 -11.98
C THR A 107 -12.01 8.15 -11.46
N ASP A 108 -13.01 8.08 -12.32
CA ASP A 108 -14.37 7.64 -12.00
C ASP A 108 -14.47 6.10 -11.80
N GLU A 109 -13.47 5.33 -12.24
CA GLU A 109 -13.41 3.89 -12.10
C GLU A 109 -12.76 3.41 -10.77
N ILE A 110 -12.35 4.34 -9.91
CA ILE A 110 -11.58 4.01 -8.68
C ILE A 110 -12.28 2.99 -7.79
N MET A 111 -13.60 3.06 -7.68
CA MET A 111 -14.37 2.13 -6.84
C MET A 111 -14.40 0.71 -7.42
N ASP A 112 -14.34 0.57 -8.74
CA ASP A 112 -14.30 -0.73 -9.40
C ASP A 112 -12.88 -1.33 -9.34
N ILE A 113 -11.86 -0.50 -9.49
CA ILE A 113 -10.46 -0.92 -9.30
C ILE A 113 -10.19 -1.39 -7.87
N CYS A 114 -10.77 -0.74 -6.86
CA CYS A 114 -10.64 -1.19 -5.47
C CYS A 114 -11.33 -2.54 -5.17
N LYS A 115 -12.19 -3.05 -6.07
CA LYS A 115 -12.82 -4.37 -5.92
C LYS A 115 -11.96 -5.53 -6.42
N LEU A 116 -10.93 -5.22 -7.21
CA LEU A 116 -10.01 -6.22 -7.76
C LEU A 116 -8.98 -6.67 -6.73
#